data_41c166765a9d57c39ea868b32435c6e1
#
_entry.id   41c166765a9d57c39ea868b32435c6e1
#
_cell.length_a   1.000
_cell.length_b   1.000
_cell.length_c   1.000
_cell.angle_alpha   90.00
_cell.angle_beta   90.00
_cell.angle_gamma   90.00
#
_symmetry.space_group_name_H-M   'P 1'
#
loop_
_entity.id
_entity.type
_entity.pdbx_description
1 polymer ?
#
loop_
_entity_poly.entity_id
_entity_poly.type
_entity_poly.pdbx_seq_one_letter_code
_entity_poly.pdbx_strand_id
1 'polypeptide(L)'
;MAVSSMVSGGCIISGASLRDTLLFTGVHVHSYSQLHGAVVLPEVEIGRGARLSRVVIDRGVHIPPGLVIGEDPDLDARRFRRTEHGICLVTQPMLDRLAS
;
A
#
# COMPACT_ATOMS: atom_id res chain seq x y z
N MET A 1 11.62 -4.14 -8.68
CA MET A 1 11.45 -3.75 -10.09
C MET A 1 10.18 -2.94 -10.28
N ALA A 2 10.27 -1.83 -10.95
CA ALA A 2 9.10 -0.97 -11.21
C ALA A 2 8.69 -1.12 -12.67
N VAL A 3 7.41 -1.46 -12.91
CA VAL A 3 6.84 -1.62 -14.24
C VAL A 3 5.62 -0.70 -14.35
N SER A 4 5.63 0.19 -15.34
CA SER A 4 4.55 1.17 -15.57
C SER A 4 4.21 1.97 -14.31
N SER A 5 5.23 2.29 -13.50
CA SER A 5 5.04 2.96 -12.23
C SER A 5 5.69 4.33 -12.24
N MET A 6 5.12 5.27 -11.47
CA MET A 6 5.69 6.59 -11.26
C MET A 6 6.15 6.71 -9.81
N VAL A 7 7.41 7.08 -9.63
CA VAL A 7 8.02 7.22 -8.31
C VAL A 7 8.53 8.64 -8.16
N SER A 8 7.97 9.37 -7.21
CA SER A 8 8.38 10.74 -6.91
C SER A 8 9.69 10.79 -6.13
N GLY A 9 10.27 11.98 -6.04
CA GLY A 9 11.55 12.16 -5.35
C GLY A 9 11.50 11.82 -3.86
N GLY A 10 12.65 11.41 -3.31
CA GLY A 10 12.77 11.07 -1.90
C GLY A 10 12.22 9.71 -1.51
N CYS A 11 11.78 8.89 -2.46
CA CYS A 11 11.33 7.54 -2.16
C CYS A 11 12.50 6.58 -2.00
N ILE A 12 12.36 5.64 -1.07
CA ILE A 12 13.32 4.57 -0.84
C ILE A 12 12.61 3.25 -1.13
N ILE A 13 13.12 2.51 -2.11
CA ILE A 13 12.55 1.23 -2.50
C ILE A 13 13.62 0.17 -2.37
N SER A 14 13.45 -0.78 -1.46
CA SER A 14 14.43 -1.80 -1.13
C SER A 14 13.94 -3.18 -1.55
N GLY A 15 14.28 -3.60 -2.77
CA GLY A 15 13.96 -4.95 -3.23
C GLY A 15 12.47 -5.26 -3.36
N ALA A 16 11.66 -4.26 -3.60
CA ALA A 16 10.22 -4.41 -3.78
C ALA A 16 9.84 -4.48 -5.25
N SER A 17 8.68 -5.06 -5.55
CA SER A 17 8.11 -5.09 -6.88
C SER A 17 6.95 -4.10 -6.98
N LEU A 18 7.01 -3.21 -7.95
CA LEU A 18 5.97 -2.23 -8.21
C LEU A 18 5.40 -2.44 -9.61
N ARG A 19 4.08 -2.48 -9.72
CA ARG A 19 3.41 -2.58 -11.02
C ARG A 19 2.20 -1.65 -11.03
N ASP A 20 2.15 -0.76 -12.04
CA ASP A 20 1.07 0.20 -12.19
C ASP A 20 0.80 0.98 -10.90
N THR A 21 1.87 1.38 -10.22
CA THR A 21 1.83 1.98 -8.89
C THR A 21 2.33 3.41 -8.95
N LEU A 22 1.67 4.29 -8.19
CA LEU A 22 2.05 5.69 -8.07
C LEU A 22 2.53 5.94 -6.64
N LEU A 23 3.80 6.31 -6.48
CA LEU A 23 4.37 6.68 -5.19
C LEU A 23 4.63 8.17 -5.14
N PHE A 24 4.05 8.83 -4.17
CA PHE A 24 4.32 10.23 -3.92
C PHE A 24 5.59 10.40 -3.08
N THR A 25 5.93 11.65 -2.74
CA THR A 25 7.21 12.00 -2.12
C THR A 25 7.42 11.32 -0.77
N GLY A 26 8.63 10.84 -0.53
CA GLY A 26 9.03 10.34 0.79
C GLY A 26 8.47 8.98 1.17
N VAL A 27 7.99 8.21 0.21
CA VAL A 27 7.49 6.86 0.48
C VAL A 27 8.65 5.89 0.65
N HIS A 28 8.57 5.05 1.68
CA HIS A 28 9.57 4.01 1.94
C HIS A 28 8.92 2.63 1.78
N VAL A 29 9.39 1.84 0.82
CA VAL A 29 8.90 0.50 0.55
C VAL A 29 9.98 -0.50 0.93
N HIS A 30 9.71 -1.33 1.92
CA HIS A 30 10.67 -2.33 2.41
C HIS A 30 10.74 -3.56 1.52
N SER A 31 11.74 -4.41 1.76
CA SER A 31 12.04 -5.57 0.93
C SER A 31 10.88 -6.56 0.84
N TYR A 32 10.80 -7.24 -0.29
CA TYR A 32 9.79 -8.27 -0.58
C TYR A 32 8.35 -7.78 -0.61
N SER A 33 8.13 -6.47 -0.57
CA SER A 33 6.80 -5.93 -0.75
C SER A 33 6.38 -5.98 -2.22
N GLN A 34 5.08 -6.15 -2.46
CA GLN A 34 4.53 -6.19 -3.81
C GLN A 34 3.36 -5.21 -3.87
N LEU A 35 3.44 -4.25 -4.78
CA LEU A 35 2.40 -3.27 -5.00
C LEU A 35 1.89 -3.36 -6.43
N HIS A 36 0.58 -3.45 -6.60
CA HIS A 36 -0.05 -3.53 -7.91
C HIS A 36 -1.28 -2.63 -7.95
N GLY A 37 -1.26 -1.65 -8.84
CA GLY A 37 -2.38 -0.73 -8.97
C GLY A 37 -2.59 0.15 -7.73
N ALA A 38 -1.52 0.44 -6.99
CA ALA A 38 -1.60 1.19 -5.75
C ALA A 38 -1.31 2.66 -5.97
N VAL A 39 -2.00 3.51 -5.21
CA VAL A 39 -1.66 4.93 -5.10
C VAL A 39 -1.25 5.16 -3.64
N VAL A 40 0.00 5.57 -3.46
CA VAL A 40 0.59 5.72 -2.13
C VAL A 40 0.91 7.21 -1.91
N LEU A 41 0.19 7.84 -0.99
CA LEU A 41 0.33 9.25 -0.71
C LEU A 41 1.64 9.55 0.05
N PRO A 42 2.04 10.83 0.20
CA PRO A 42 3.35 11.15 0.76
C PRO A 42 3.61 10.58 2.15
N GLU A 43 4.88 10.28 2.41
CA GLU A 43 5.38 9.89 3.73
C GLU A 43 4.78 8.58 4.27
N VAL A 44 4.36 7.68 3.38
CA VAL A 44 3.89 6.36 3.77
C VAL A 44 5.07 5.40 3.90
N GLU A 45 5.01 4.53 4.90
CA GLU A 45 5.98 3.45 5.06
C GLU A 45 5.28 2.11 4.83
N ILE A 46 5.78 1.33 3.88
CA ILE A 46 5.25 0.01 3.54
C ILE A 46 6.15 -1.05 4.18
N GLY A 47 5.62 -1.84 5.08
CA GLY A 47 6.38 -2.86 5.80
C GLY A 47 6.83 -4.01 4.90
N ARG A 48 7.86 -4.73 5.36
CA ARG A 48 8.45 -5.84 4.62
C ARG A 48 7.43 -6.94 4.31
N GLY A 49 7.44 -7.42 3.08
CA GLY A 49 6.58 -8.52 2.67
C GLY A 49 5.10 -8.19 2.55
N ALA A 50 4.75 -6.92 2.56
CA ALA A 50 3.36 -6.52 2.35
C ALA A 50 2.95 -6.75 0.91
N ARG A 51 1.72 -7.18 0.68
CA ARG A 51 1.16 -7.38 -0.66
C ARG A 51 -0.11 -6.56 -0.80
N LEU A 52 -0.03 -5.54 -1.62
CA LEU A 52 -1.10 -4.57 -1.76
C LEU A 52 -1.53 -4.49 -3.23
N SER A 53 -2.82 -4.67 -3.47
CA SER A 53 -3.40 -4.57 -4.81
C SER A 53 -4.62 -3.66 -4.79
N ARG A 54 -4.68 -2.73 -5.74
CA ARG A 54 -5.80 -1.80 -5.89
C ARG A 54 -6.13 -1.08 -4.59
N VAL A 55 -5.13 -0.38 -4.05
CA VAL A 55 -5.28 0.35 -2.80
C VAL A 55 -4.92 1.83 -2.99
N VAL A 56 -5.55 2.67 -2.18
CA VAL A 56 -5.12 4.05 -2.00
C VAL A 56 -4.74 4.19 -0.52
N ILE A 57 -3.48 4.49 -0.26
CA ILE A 57 -2.96 4.57 1.10
C ILE A 57 -2.81 6.04 1.48
N ASP A 58 -3.46 6.43 2.57
CA ASP A 58 -3.48 7.80 3.04
C ASP A 58 -2.10 8.25 3.50
N ARG A 59 -1.90 9.56 3.53
CA ARG A 59 -0.64 10.19 3.90
C ARG A 59 -0.17 9.75 5.29
N GLY A 60 1.13 9.46 5.40
CA GLY A 60 1.76 9.15 6.69
C GLY A 60 1.39 7.80 7.28
N VAL A 61 0.68 6.96 6.54
CA VAL A 61 0.27 5.65 7.03
C VAL A 61 1.47 4.70 7.11
N HIS A 62 1.50 3.89 8.16
CA HIS A 62 2.50 2.83 8.35
C HIS A 62 1.83 1.48 8.13
N ILE A 63 2.16 0.83 7.02
CA ILE A 63 1.65 -0.50 6.70
C ILE A 63 2.49 -1.54 7.42
N PRO A 64 1.89 -2.39 8.28
CA PRO A 64 2.65 -3.41 9.00
C PRO A 64 3.23 -4.46 8.07
N PRO A 65 4.36 -5.11 8.47
CA PRO A 65 4.93 -6.18 7.66
C PRO A 65 3.94 -7.31 7.42
N GLY A 66 3.96 -7.85 6.21
CA GLY A 66 3.14 -9.00 5.86
C GLY A 66 1.66 -8.73 5.64
N LEU A 67 1.24 -7.46 5.69
CA LEU A 67 -0.18 -7.13 5.46
C LEU A 67 -0.54 -7.43 4.00
N VAL A 68 -1.68 -8.11 3.81
CA VAL A 68 -2.19 -8.45 2.49
C VAL A 68 -3.53 -7.75 2.27
N ILE A 69 -3.62 -6.97 1.21
CA ILE A 69 -4.84 -6.27 0.81
C ILE A 69 -5.05 -6.48 -0.68
N GLY A 70 -6.29 -6.77 -1.09
CA GLY A 70 -6.64 -6.92 -2.50
C GLY A 70 -6.68 -8.35 -3.00
N GLU A 71 -6.40 -9.33 -2.15
CA GLU A 71 -6.47 -10.74 -2.53
C GLU A 71 -7.76 -11.41 -2.06
N ASP A 72 -8.36 -10.91 -0.97
CA ASP A 72 -9.62 -11.43 -0.45
C ASP A 72 -10.63 -10.29 -0.33
N PRO A 73 -11.56 -10.14 -1.29
CA PRO A 73 -12.51 -9.04 -1.30
C PRO A 73 -13.41 -8.98 -0.06
N ASP A 74 -13.80 -10.12 0.46
CA ASP A 74 -14.68 -10.16 1.63
C ASP A 74 -13.95 -9.70 2.88
N LEU A 75 -12.72 -10.14 3.06
CA LEU A 75 -11.89 -9.73 4.19
C LEU A 75 -11.53 -8.25 4.09
N ASP A 76 -11.20 -7.77 2.90
CA ASP A 76 -10.86 -6.38 2.67
C ASP A 76 -12.05 -5.47 3.00
N ALA A 77 -13.26 -5.87 2.61
CA ALA A 77 -14.47 -5.09 2.88
C ALA A 77 -14.76 -4.97 4.37
N ARG A 78 -14.33 -5.95 5.17
CA ARG A 78 -14.49 -5.93 6.63
C ARG A 78 -13.45 -5.04 7.32
N ARG A 79 -12.25 -4.95 6.74
CA ARG A 79 -11.13 -4.24 7.35
C ARG A 79 -11.00 -2.80 6.86
N PHE A 80 -11.34 -2.56 5.59
CA PHE A 80 -11.10 -1.29 4.93
C PHE A 80 -12.33 -0.83 4.17
N ARG A 81 -12.34 0.45 3.82
CA ARG A 81 -13.38 1.00 2.97
C ARG A 81 -13.07 0.63 1.52
N ARG A 82 -14.02 0.00 0.86
CA ARG A 82 -13.85 -0.45 -0.51
C ARG A 82 -14.80 0.30 -1.43
N THR A 83 -14.28 0.78 -2.58
CA THR A 83 -15.10 1.46 -3.58
C THR A 83 -15.83 0.45 -4.47
N GLU A 84 -16.74 0.96 -5.29
CA GLU A 84 -17.47 0.15 -6.27
C GLU A 84 -16.54 -0.57 -7.24
N HIS A 85 -15.38 0.02 -7.52
CA HIS A 85 -14.40 -0.55 -8.45
C HIS A 85 -13.41 -1.48 -7.77
N GLY A 86 -13.63 -1.82 -6.53
CA GLY A 86 -12.78 -2.74 -5.81
C GLY A 86 -11.48 -2.14 -5.28
N ILE A 87 -11.42 -0.82 -5.15
CA ILE A 87 -10.26 -0.12 -4.61
C ILE A 87 -10.46 0.06 -3.10
N CYS A 88 -9.46 -0.35 -2.32
CA CYS A 88 -9.49 -0.19 -0.87
C CYS A 88 -8.85 1.13 -0.46
N LEU A 89 -9.52 1.86 0.42
CA LEU A 89 -8.94 3.04 1.06
C LEU A 89 -8.36 2.63 2.40
N VAL A 90 -7.08 2.95 2.62
CA VAL A 90 -6.37 2.56 3.83
C VAL A 90 -5.94 3.80 4.59
N THR A 91 -6.39 3.92 5.84
CA THR A 91 -6.00 5.00 6.73
C THR A 91 -5.38 4.42 7.99
N GLN A 92 -4.62 5.23 8.72
CA GLN A 92 -3.98 4.77 9.96
C GLN A 92 -4.99 4.32 11.02
N PRO A 93 -6.11 5.03 11.26
CA PRO A 93 -7.11 4.55 12.23
C PRO A 93 -7.66 3.17 11.89
N MET A 94 -7.80 2.83 10.61
CA MET A 94 -8.27 1.50 10.21
C MET A 94 -7.25 0.43 10.57
N LEU A 95 -5.97 0.71 10.36
CA LEU A 95 -4.89 -0.22 10.71
C LEU A 95 -4.75 -0.36 12.21
N ASP A 96 -4.90 0.73 12.97
CA ASP A 96 -4.82 0.69 14.42
C ASP A 96 -5.91 -0.21 15.01
N ARG A 97 -7.08 -0.24 14.40
CA ARG A 97 -8.17 -1.13 14.82
C ARG A 97 -7.84 -2.60 14.58
N LEU A 98 -7.06 -2.90 13.55
CA LEU A 98 -6.64 -4.28 13.29
C LEU A 98 -5.62 -4.76 14.32
N ALA A 99 -4.83 -3.85 14.87
CA ALA A 99 -3.79 -4.17 15.84
C ALA A 99 -4.31 -4.32 17.27
N SER A 100 -5.55 -3.91 17.51
CA SER A 100 -6.14 -3.97 18.86
C SER A 100 -6.94 -5.24 19.12
#